data_a8c9d0a71195e0b1b04a92144ca7f672
#
_entry.id   a8c9d0a71195e0b1b04a92144ca7f672
#
_cell.length_a   1.000
_cell.length_b   1.000
_cell.length_c   1.000
_cell.angle_alpha   90.00
_cell.angle_beta   90.00
_cell.angle_gamma   90.00
#
_symmetry.space_group_name_H-M   'P 1'
#
loop_
_entity.id
_entity.type
_entity.pdbx_description
1 polymer ?
#
loop_
_entity_poly.entity_id
_entity_poly.type
_entity_poly.pdbx_seq_one_letter_code
_entity_poly.pdbx_strand_id
1 'polypeptide(L)'
;MKIIPTLLFLLLLLSFLSGCQQKDKAARQPEMTVRVAQAVLLKEQTPKEFSFIAKPFRTSELSFRVGGPISNFEVYAGNYYRKGEVIATIDDRDFLIRKEQTQAVYDQAKAEFERIGALYEKNNISASTYEKTKAEYTSAKTAFQTAANELNDTRLVAPFDGYVG
;
A
#
# COMPACT_ATOMS: atom_id res chain seq x y z
N MET A 1 -127.30 -12.37 29.71
CA MET A 1 -126.64 -11.07 29.49
C MET A 1 -125.44 -10.88 30.44
N LYS A 2 -124.41 -11.72 30.37
CA LYS A 2 -123.18 -11.63 31.23
C LYS A 2 -121.85 -11.90 30.47
N ILE A 3 -121.89 -11.85 29.13
CA ILE A 3 -120.72 -12.22 28.30
C ILE A 3 -119.85 -11.01 27.89
N ILE A 4 -120.47 -9.81 27.89
CA ILE A 4 -119.80 -8.58 27.44
C ILE A 4 -118.66 -8.12 28.41
N PRO A 5 -118.81 -8.17 29.77
CA PRO A 5 -117.75 -7.69 30.65
C PRO A 5 -116.55 -8.65 30.67
N THR A 6 -116.75 -9.96 30.43
CA THR A 6 -115.69 -10.92 30.39
C THR A 6 -114.84 -10.78 29.13
N LEU A 7 -115.51 -10.45 27.98
CA LEU A 7 -114.77 -10.17 26.72
C LEU A 7 -113.94 -8.89 26.78
N LEU A 8 -114.46 -7.86 27.46
CA LEU A 8 -113.75 -6.61 27.66
C LEU A 8 -112.57 -6.75 28.57
N PHE A 9 -112.70 -7.63 29.61
CA PHE A 9 -111.61 -7.90 30.53
C PHE A 9 -110.47 -8.74 29.83
N LEU A 10 -110.86 -9.66 28.94
CA LEU A 10 -109.91 -10.42 28.16
C LEU A 10 -109.13 -9.56 27.15
N LEU A 11 -109.82 -8.56 26.53
CA LEU A 11 -109.20 -7.60 25.62
C LEU A 11 -108.25 -6.68 26.33
N LEU A 12 -108.58 -6.26 27.57
CA LEU A 12 -107.76 -5.41 28.38
C LEU A 12 -106.51 -6.17 28.86
N LEU A 13 -106.60 -7.52 29.13
CA LEU A 13 -105.51 -8.34 29.53
C LEU A 13 -104.54 -8.58 28.37
N LEU A 14 -105.05 -8.66 27.12
CA LEU A 14 -104.22 -8.84 25.92
C LEU A 14 -103.38 -7.60 25.60
N SER A 15 -103.83 -6.38 25.98
CA SER A 15 -103.06 -5.16 25.73
C SER A 15 -101.86 -4.98 26.66
N PHE A 16 -101.82 -5.71 27.78
CA PHE A 16 -100.66 -5.66 28.67
C PHE A 16 -99.58 -6.62 28.29
N LEU A 17 -99.78 -7.50 27.30
CA LEU A 17 -98.75 -8.40 26.84
C LEU A 17 -97.86 -7.82 25.71
N SER A 18 -98.09 -6.60 25.26
CA SER A 18 -97.14 -5.92 24.38
C SER A 18 -96.00 -5.37 25.20
N GLY A 19 -95.23 -6.29 25.83
CA GLY A 19 -93.98 -6.00 26.48
C GLY A 19 -92.98 -5.36 25.51
N CYS A 20 -92.47 -4.21 25.90
CA CYS A 20 -91.42 -3.52 25.27
C CYS A 20 -90.29 -4.51 24.87
N GLN A 21 -90.19 -4.75 23.57
CA GLN A 21 -88.97 -5.36 23.04
C GLN A 21 -87.87 -4.26 23.06
N GLN A 22 -87.19 -4.18 24.20
CA GLN A 22 -86.07 -3.34 24.39
C GLN A 22 -84.96 -3.94 23.48
N LYS A 23 -84.86 -3.34 22.28
CA LYS A 23 -83.66 -3.62 21.45
C LYS A 23 -82.49 -3.13 22.24
N ASP A 24 -81.73 -4.11 22.78
CA ASP A 24 -80.38 -3.85 23.24
C ASP A 24 -79.62 -3.21 22.08
N LYS A 25 -79.50 -1.91 22.10
CA LYS A 25 -78.47 -1.22 21.33
C LYS A 25 -77.20 -1.66 21.98
N ALA A 26 -76.68 -2.78 21.48
CA ALA A 26 -75.30 -3.06 21.70
C ALA A 26 -74.51 -1.77 21.46
N ALA A 27 -73.99 -1.24 22.52
CA ALA A 27 -73.08 -0.06 22.42
C ALA A 27 -72.00 -0.41 21.40
N ARG A 28 -72.18 0.10 20.18
CA ARG A 28 -71.08 0.05 19.20
C ARG A 28 -69.93 0.73 19.89
N GLN A 29 -68.96 -0.10 20.34
CA GLN A 29 -67.69 0.43 20.74
C GLN A 29 -67.20 1.25 19.55
N PRO A 30 -66.76 2.49 19.76
CA PRO A 30 -66.21 3.26 18.67
C PRO A 30 -65.04 2.48 18.06
N GLU A 31 -65.19 2.01 16.82
CA GLU A 31 -64.12 1.43 16.08
C GLU A 31 -62.98 2.49 15.97
N MET A 32 -62.01 2.32 16.81
CA MET A 32 -60.87 3.19 16.78
C MET A 32 -60.06 2.81 15.52
N THR A 33 -60.27 3.60 14.47
CA THR A 33 -59.49 3.45 13.24
C THR A 33 -58.07 3.86 13.51
N VAL A 34 -57.20 2.88 13.74
CA VAL A 34 -55.76 3.09 13.82
C VAL A 34 -55.17 3.06 12.41
N ARG A 35 -54.52 4.13 12.03
CA ARG A 35 -53.67 4.12 10.83
C ARG A 35 -52.42 3.38 11.14
N VAL A 36 -52.28 2.18 10.61
CA VAL A 36 -51.02 1.44 10.63
C VAL A 36 -50.22 1.82 9.40
N ALA A 37 -49.01 2.33 9.63
CA ALA A 37 -48.01 2.49 8.58
C ALA A 37 -47.03 1.33 8.68
N GLN A 38 -46.82 0.66 7.58
CA GLN A 38 -45.77 -0.38 7.50
C GLN A 38 -44.43 0.32 7.58
N ALA A 39 -43.61 -0.04 8.56
CA ALA A 39 -42.24 0.44 8.63
C ALA A 39 -41.45 -0.10 7.41
N VAL A 40 -41.17 0.80 6.49
CA VAL A 40 -40.25 0.50 5.39
C VAL A 40 -38.85 0.77 5.90
N LEU A 41 -38.02 -0.25 5.93
CA LEU A 41 -36.57 -0.08 6.09
C LEU A 41 -36.08 0.75 4.90
N LEU A 42 -35.92 2.03 5.11
CA LEU A 42 -35.16 2.88 4.21
C LEU A 42 -33.72 2.37 4.28
N LYS A 43 -33.38 1.47 3.35
CA LYS A 43 -32.00 1.13 3.07
C LYS A 43 -31.39 2.32 2.36
N GLU A 44 -31.03 3.33 3.15
CA GLU A 44 -30.36 4.53 2.66
C GLU A 44 -29.00 4.11 2.14
N GLN A 45 -28.97 3.66 0.89
CA GLN A 45 -27.75 3.44 0.13
C GLN A 45 -27.34 4.77 -0.53
N THR A 46 -27.27 5.81 0.24
CA THR A 46 -26.51 6.97 -0.22
C THR A 46 -25.04 6.56 -0.21
N PRO A 47 -24.40 6.47 -1.39
CA PRO A 47 -22.97 6.21 -1.45
C PRO A 47 -22.29 7.32 -0.65
N LYS A 48 -21.63 6.93 0.43
CA LYS A 48 -20.82 7.89 1.20
C LYS A 48 -19.55 8.15 0.39
N GLU A 49 -19.43 9.32 -0.17
CA GLU A 49 -18.24 9.77 -0.85
C GLU A 49 -17.24 10.30 0.18
N PHE A 50 -16.02 9.76 0.14
CA PHE A 50 -14.92 10.22 0.98
C PHE A 50 -13.84 10.79 0.08
N SER A 51 -13.48 12.05 0.30
CA SER A 51 -12.29 12.62 -0.33
C SER A 51 -11.06 12.18 0.43
N PHE A 52 -10.05 11.66 -0.28
CA PHE A 52 -8.76 11.31 0.30
C PHE A 52 -7.62 11.79 -0.60
N ILE A 53 -6.47 12.03 0.00
CA ILE A 53 -5.24 12.35 -0.72
C ILE A 53 -4.31 11.14 -0.57
N ALA A 54 -4.03 10.46 -1.68
CA ALA A 54 -3.03 9.42 -1.72
C ALA A 54 -1.63 10.07 -1.75
N LYS A 55 -0.77 9.64 -0.83
CA LYS A 55 0.65 10.05 -0.82
C LYS A 55 1.51 8.80 -0.95
N PRO A 56 2.65 8.90 -1.65
CA PRO A 56 3.58 7.77 -1.71
C PRO A 56 4.11 7.46 -0.31
N PHE A 57 4.21 6.18 0.02
CA PHE A 57 4.78 5.71 1.28
C PHE A 57 6.28 6.03 1.39
N ARG A 58 6.97 6.01 0.24
CA ARG A 58 8.40 6.28 0.13
C ARG A 58 8.68 7.07 -1.15
N THR A 59 9.51 8.09 -1.03
CA THR A 59 10.01 8.88 -2.17
C THR A 59 11.53 8.97 -2.06
N SER A 60 12.22 8.88 -3.19
CA SER A 60 13.67 9.05 -3.26
C SER A 60 14.01 9.87 -4.50
N GLU A 61 14.79 10.91 -4.29
CA GLU A 61 15.41 11.65 -5.38
C GLU A 61 16.70 10.93 -5.78
N LEU A 62 16.84 10.63 -7.06
CA LEU A 62 17.96 9.89 -7.59
C LEU A 62 18.86 10.82 -8.42
N SER A 63 20.17 10.72 -8.18
CA SER A 63 21.19 11.43 -8.94
C SER A 63 22.39 10.53 -9.17
N PHE A 64 23.11 10.76 -10.25
CA PHE A 64 24.38 10.10 -10.48
C PHE A 64 25.42 10.60 -9.48
N ARG A 65 26.31 9.69 -9.04
CA ARG A 65 27.45 10.00 -8.15
C ARG A 65 28.68 10.42 -8.91
N VAL A 66 28.73 10.14 -10.20
CA VAL A 66 29.80 10.50 -11.13
C VAL A 66 29.27 11.36 -12.25
N GLY A 67 30.11 12.21 -12.83
CA GLY A 67 29.75 13.09 -13.94
C GLY A 67 30.17 12.49 -15.29
N GLY A 68 29.38 12.76 -16.32
CA GLY A 68 29.68 12.33 -17.68
C GLY A 68 28.51 12.50 -18.62
N PRO A 69 28.70 12.30 -19.95
CA PRO A 69 27.61 12.28 -20.90
C PRO A 69 26.64 11.14 -20.60
N ILE A 70 25.35 11.43 -20.66
CA ILE A 70 24.30 10.40 -20.50
C ILE A 70 24.25 9.58 -21.79
N SER A 71 24.40 8.26 -21.66
CA SER A 71 24.30 7.32 -22.80
C SER A 71 22.91 6.77 -23.01
N ASN A 72 22.14 6.58 -21.94
CA ASN A 72 20.75 6.17 -22.01
C ASN A 72 19.92 6.84 -20.92
N PHE A 73 18.79 7.45 -21.35
CA PHE A 73 17.81 8.06 -20.46
C PHE A 73 16.41 7.95 -21.10
N GLU A 74 15.77 6.80 -20.90
CA GLU A 74 14.40 6.54 -21.38
C GLU A 74 13.43 6.46 -20.18
N VAL A 75 13.32 7.59 -19.47
CA VAL A 75 12.54 7.68 -18.23
C VAL A 75 11.33 8.55 -18.47
N TYR A 76 10.15 7.98 -18.23
CA TYR A 76 8.87 8.70 -18.34
C TYR A 76 8.11 8.60 -17.02
N ALA A 77 7.39 9.65 -16.67
CA ALA A 77 6.48 9.63 -15.53
C ALA A 77 5.47 8.48 -15.65
N GLY A 78 5.26 7.75 -14.58
CA GLY A 78 4.41 6.56 -14.56
C GLY A 78 5.10 5.25 -14.92
N ASN A 79 6.37 5.27 -15.33
CA ASN A 79 7.13 4.02 -15.53
C ASN A 79 7.39 3.33 -14.20
N TYR A 80 7.21 2.03 -14.19
CA TYR A 80 7.48 1.17 -13.04
C TYR A 80 8.87 0.54 -13.15
N TYR A 81 9.66 0.61 -12.07
CA TYR A 81 10.96 -0.04 -11.97
C TYR A 81 11.02 -0.93 -10.74
N ARG A 82 11.71 -2.06 -10.88
CA ARG A 82 12.01 -2.95 -9.76
C ARG A 82 13.31 -2.54 -9.09
N LYS A 83 13.45 -2.88 -7.82
CA LYS A 83 14.69 -2.65 -7.09
C LYS A 83 15.90 -3.25 -7.82
N GLY A 84 16.94 -2.43 -8.05
CA GLY A 84 18.14 -2.81 -8.76
C GLY A 84 18.05 -2.70 -10.29
N GLU A 85 16.89 -2.37 -10.84
CA GLU A 85 16.73 -2.13 -12.27
C GLU A 85 17.39 -0.80 -12.67
N VAL A 86 18.04 -0.80 -13.82
CA VAL A 86 18.77 0.38 -14.34
C VAL A 86 17.76 1.36 -14.93
N ILE A 87 17.77 2.59 -14.40
CA ILE A 87 16.89 3.68 -14.84
C ILE A 87 17.58 4.51 -15.94
N ALA A 88 18.87 4.80 -15.75
CA ALA A 88 19.64 5.61 -16.67
C ALA A 88 21.14 5.23 -16.59
N THR A 89 21.88 5.54 -17.62
CA THR A 89 23.33 5.27 -17.68
C THR A 89 24.12 6.45 -18.21
N ILE A 90 25.29 6.66 -17.65
CA ILE A 90 26.35 7.54 -18.16
C ILE A 90 27.25 6.72 -19.08
N ASP A 91 27.91 7.36 -20.05
CA ASP A 91 28.95 6.74 -20.88
C ASP A 91 30.09 6.20 -19.99
N ASP A 92 30.24 4.88 -19.97
CA ASP A 92 31.12 4.18 -19.03
C ASP A 92 32.50 3.86 -19.59
N ARG A 93 32.83 4.24 -20.85
CA ARG A 93 34.05 3.87 -21.54
C ARG A 93 35.32 4.30 -20.79
N ASP A 94 35.37 5.54 -20.31
CA ASP A 94 36.52 6.05 -19.58
C ASP A 94 36.65 5.42 -18.20
N PHE A 95 35.53 5.12 -17.55
CA PHE A 95 35.51 4.42 -16.26
C PHE A 95 35.96 2.97 -16.39
N LEU A 96 35.60 2.30 -17.49
CA LEU A 96 36.06 0.95 -17.79
C LEU A 96 37.58 0.91 -17.98
N ILE A 97 38.14 1.82 -18.80
CA ILE A 97 39.58 1.94 -19.03
C ILE A 97 40.30 2.20 -17.70
N ARG A 98 39.81 3.11 -16.87
CA ARG A 98 40.42 3.41 -15.56
C ARG A 98 40.41 2.20 -14.64
N LYS A 99 39.30 1.46 -14.59
CA LYS A 99 39.22 0.21 -13.82
C LYS A 99 40.24 -0.81 -14.29
N GLU A 100 40.42 -1.02 -15.61
CA GLU A 100 41.38 -1.95 -16.17
C GLU A 100 42.81 -1.55 -15.84
N GLN A 101 43.17 -0.25 -15.94
CA GLN A 101 44.47 0.27 -15.55
C GLN A 101 44.77 0.02 -14.07
N THR A 102 43.82 0.37 -13.20
CA THR A 102 44.03 0.17 -11.75
C THR A 102 44.04 -1.29 -11.37
N GLN A 103 43.33 -2.14 -12.06
CA GLN A 103 43.37 -3.59 -11.89
C GLN A 103 44.75 -4.15 -12.20
N ALA A 104 45.38 -3.76 -13.32
CA ALA A 104 46.72 -4.20 -13.69
C ALA A 104 47.75 -3.82 -12.63
N VAL A 105 47.68 -2.59 -12.09
CA VAL A 105 48.55 -2.13 -11.00
C VAL A 105 48.31 -2.91 -9.71
N TYR A 106 47.06 -3.18 -9.38
CA TYR A 106 46.70 -4.00 -8.22
C TYR A 106 47.22 -5.42 -8.34
N ASP A 107 47.06 -6.07 -9.50
CA ASP A 107 47.55 -7.45 -9.73
C ASP A 107 49.06 -7.54 -9.62
N GLN A 108 49.80 -6.54 -10.17
CA GLN A 108 51.23 -6.44 -10.00
C GLN A 108 51.65 -6.29 -8.53
N ALA A 109 51.03 -5.33 -7.82
CA ALA A 109 51.34 -5.09 -6.40
C ALA A 109 51.01 -6.29 -5.52
N LYS A 110 49.91 -6.99 -5.83
CA LYS A 110 49.51 -8.22 -5.15
C LYS A 110 50.53 -9.33 -5.31
N ALA A 111 50.99 -9.59 -6.55
CA ALA A 111 52.00 -10.61 -6.83
C ALA A 111 53.34 -10.29 -6.12
N GLU A 112 53.73 -9.01 -6.10
CA GLU A 112 54.93 -8.55 -5.38
C GLU A 112 54.79 -8.75 -3.87
N PHE A 113 53.63 -8.36 -3.29
CA PHE A 113 53.36 -8.52 -1.86
C PHE A 113 53.40 -10.01 -1.44
N GLU A 114 52.80 -10.91 -2.25
CA GLU A 114 52.82 -12.36 -1.98
C GLU A 114 54.24 -12.91 -2.02
N ARG A 115 55.04 -12.50 -3.00
CA ARG A 115 56.45 -12.91 -3.11
C ARG A 115 57.30 -12.43 -1.93
N ILE A 116 57.19 -11.15 -1.57
CA ILE A 116 57.90 -10.54 -0.44
C ILE A 116 57.41 -11.13 0.89
N GLY A 117 56.10 -11.45 1.02
CA GLY A 117 55.54 -12.12 2.19
C GLY A 117 56.20 -13.49 2.44
N ALA A 118 56.32 -14.30 1.38
CA ALA A 118 56.97 -15.61 1.46
C ALA A 118 58.49 -15.54 1.82
N LEU A 119 59.20 -14.46 1.41
CA LEU A 119 60.60 -14.22 1.79
C LEU A 119 60.71 -13.71 3.23
N TYR A 120 59.76 -12.90 3.68
CA TYR A 120 59.73 -12.39 5.05
C TYR A 120 59.51 -13.51 6.08
N GLU A 121 58.58 -14.43 5.81
CA GLU A 121 58.38 -15.64 6.63
C GLU A 121 59.62 -16.49 6.80
N LYS A 122 60.50 -16.48 5.81
CA LYS A 122 61.80 -17.18 5.84
C LYS A 122 62.94 -16.34 6.44
N ASN A 123 62.65 -15.16 7.00
CA ASN A 123 63.61 -14.18 7.51
C ASN A 123 64.66 -13.72 6.48
N ASN A 124 64.32 -13.74 5.19
CA ASN A 124 65.27 -13.39 4.11
C ASN A 124 65.19 -11.92 3.70
N ILE A 125 64.26 -11.13 4.28
CA ILE A 125 64.13 -9.70 4.03
C ILE A 125 63.84 -8.94 5.33
N SER A 126 64.04 -7.61 5.31
CA SER A 126 63.78 -6.75 6.45
C SER A 126 62.28 -6.49 6.63
N ALA A 127 61.84 -6.24 7.88
CA ALA A 127 60.50 -5.82 8.18
C ALA A 127 60.11 -4.53 7.44
N SER A 128 61.06 -3.59 7.28
CA SER A 128 60.82 -2.34 6.55
C SER A 128 60.45 -2.59 5.08
N THR A 129 61.12 -3.56 4.42
CA THR A 129 60.82 -3.94 3.03
C THR A 129 59.40 -4.55 2.93
N TYR A 130 59.06 -5.44 3.86
CA TYR A 130 57.72 -6.04 3.92
C TYR A 130 56.61 -4.99 4.13
N GLU A 131 56.78 -4.09 5.11
CA GLU A 131 55.80 -3.03 5.39
C GLU A 131 55.64 -2.06 4.21
N LYS A 132 56.74 -1.71 3.53
CA LYS A 132 56.67 -0.90 2.32
C LYS A 132 55.83 -1.56 1.24
N THR A 133 56.11 -2.83 0.93
CA THR A 133 55.38 -3.58 -0.11
C THR A 133 53.89 -3.78 0.26
N LYS A 134 53.63 -3.99 1.54
CA LYS A 134 52.25 -4.06 2.07
C LYS A 134 51.49 -2.75 1.87
N ALA A 135 52.14 -1.60 2.09
CA ALA A 135 51.55 -0.29 1.87
C ALA A 135 51.24 -0.05 0.37
N GLU A 136 52.20 -0.44 -0.53
CA GLU A 136 52.03 -0.36 -1.98
C GLU A 136 50.87 -1.23 -2.45
N TYR A 137 50.77 -2.48 -2.00
CA TYR A 137 49.62 -3.36 -2.26
C TYR A 137 48.31 -2.76 -1.79
N THR A 138 48.25 -2.24 -0.57
CA THR A 138 47.05 -1.64 0.00
C THR A 138 46.58 -0.42 -0.78
N SER A 139 47.53 0.42 -1.20
CA SER A 139 47.28 1.60 -2.04
C SER A 139 46.68 1.20 -3.41
N ALA A 140 47.34 0.24 -4.08
CA ALA A 140 46.87 -0.26 -5.38
C ALA A 140 45.47 -0.91 -5.28
N LYS A 141 45.23 -1.70 -4.23
CA LYS A 141 43.92 -2.31 -3.94
C LYS A 141 42.83 -1.25 -3.77
N THR A 142 43.11 -0.19 -3.03
CA THR A 142 42.13 0.89 -2.79
C THR A 142 41.85 1.65 -4.08
N ALA A 143 42.88 1.96 -4.89
CA ALA A 143 42.70 2.62 -6.19
C ALA A 143 41.81 1.79 -7.14
N PHE A 144 42.04 0.48 -7.22
CA PHE A 144 41.21 -0.42 -8.01
C PHE A 144 39.75 -0.47 -7.50
N GLN A 145 39.52 -0.54 -6.19
CA GLN A 145 38.17 -0.53 -5.62
C GLN A 145 37.47 0.77 -5.91
N THR A 146 38.15 1.91 -5.84
CA THR A 146 37.58 3.23 -6.18
C THR A 146 37.14 3.27 -7.64
N ALA A 147 38.02 2.85 -8.58
CA ALA A 147 37.67 2.82 -9.99
C ALA A 147 36.52 1.85 -10.31
N ALA A 148 36.45 0.72 -9.64
CA ALA A 148 35.34 -0.23 -9.77
C ALA A 148 33.99 0.36 -9.25
N ASN A 149 34.05 1.11 -8.15
CA ASN A 149 32.86 1.81 -7.63
C ASN A 149 32.41 2.93 -8.58
N GLU A 150 33.35 3.74 -9.10
CA GLU A 150 33.05 4.78 -10.09
C GLU A 150 32.36 4.21 -11.33
N LEU A 151 32.84 3.06 -11.83
CA LEU A 151 32.19 2.36 -12.94
C LEU A 151 30.77 1.88 -12.58
N ASN A 152 30.55 1.38 -11.39
CA ASN A 152 29.22 1.00 -10.96
C ASN A 152 28.29 2.21 -10.82
N ASP A 153 28.83 3.34 -10.38
CA ASP A 153 28.12 4.61 -10.19
C ASP A 153 27.71 5.30 -11.52
N THR A 154 28.19 4.79 -12.68
CA THR A 154 27.69 5.20 -14.00
C THR A 154 26.28 4.71 -14.29
N ARG A 155 25.76 3.77 -13.50
CA ARG A 155 24.41 3.20 -13.64
C ARG A 155 23.53 3.70 -12.52
N LEU A 156 22.48 4.43 -12.87
CA LEU A 156 21.46 4.85 -11.93
C LEU A 156 20.44 3.73 -11.77
N VAL A 157 20.37 3.15 -10.58
CA VAL A 157 19.49 2.01 -10.29
C VAL A 157 18.40 2.37 -9.30
N ALA A 158 17.24 1.72 -9.44
CA ALA A 158 16.11 1.87 -8.52
C ALA A 158 16.46 1.31 -7.13
N PRO A 159 16.36 2.08 -6.04
CA PRO A 159 16.67 1.62 -4.68
C PRO A 159 15.57 0.72 -4.09
N PHE A 160 14.36 0.79 -4.62
CA PHE A 160 13.19 -0.01 -4.25
C PHE A 160 12.21 -0.08 -5.44
N ASP A 161 11.24 -0.98 -5.34
CA ASP A 161 10.17 -1.10 -6.33
C ASP A 161 9.26 0.13 -6.30
N GLY A 162 8.99 0.74 -7.46
CA GLY A 162 8.17 1.93 -7.50
C GLY A 162 7.97 2.53 -8.88
N TYR A 163 7.24 3.63 -8.89
CA TYR A 163 6.97 4.42 -10.09
C TYR A 163 7.78 5.70 -10.09
N VAL A 164 8.17 6.13 -11.28
CA VAL A 164 8.74 7.46 -11.50
C VAL A 164 7.61 8.48 -11.54
N GLY A 165 7.75 9.57 -10.78
CA GLY A 165 6.78 10.68 -10.71
C GLY A 165 7.19 11.88 -11.54
#